data_c024517bd1caedf17e0ceff8ed4e3326
#
_entry.id   c024517bd1caedf17e0ceff8ed4e3326
#
_cell.length_a   1.000
_cell.length_b   1.000
_cell.length_c   1.000
_cell.angle_alpha   90.00
_cell.angle_beta   90.00
_cell.angle_gamma   90.00
#
_symmetry.space_group_name_H-M   'P 1'
#
loop_
_entity.id
_entity.type
_entity.pdbx_description
1 polymer ?
#
loop_
_entity_poly.entity_id
_entity_poly.type
_entity_poly.pdbx_seq_one_letter_code
_entity_poly.pdbx_strand_id
1 'polypeptide(L)'
;LHLRLDYEGALEETRLGAAALEEPFLELWRRNLERDRRRGYTTRGPHRDDLALRLDDVDLRRYASRGQQRLAVVALRLAEAEFLARRTGTRPVFLLDDVASELDDTISARLLPALDERVDQLILTCLPQDLDQLGVGRPAFGVGGGAVEAL
;
A
#
# COMPACT_ATOMS: atom_id res chain seq x y z
N LEU A 1 13.67 -13.08 -4.22
CA LEU A 1 12.96 -11.88 -4.66
C LEU A 1 13.31 -10.72 -3.73
N HIS A 2 13.85 -9.64 -4.27
CA HIS A 2 14.21 -8.44 -3.53
C HIS A 2 13.36 -7.26 -3.99
N LEU A 3 12.54 -6.69 -3.07
CA LEU A 3 11.73 -5.52 -3.35
C LEU A 3 12.52 -4.26 -2.94
N ARG A 4 12.71 -3.34 -3.90
CA ARG A 4 13.32 -2.03 -3.67
C ARG A 4 12.31 -0.92 -3.90
N LEU A 5 12.34 0.07 -3.01
CA LEU A 5 11.57 1.30 -3.14
C LEU A 5 12.54 2.45 -3.39
N ASP A 6 12.30 3.20 -4.46
CA ASP A 6 12.98 4.44 -4.75
C ASP A 6 11.94 5.57 -4.74
N TYR A 7 12.21 6.65 -4.01
CA TYR A 7 11.38 7.83 -4.02
C TYR A 7 11.77 8.71 -5.21
N GLU A 8 10.83 8.99 -6.08
CA GLU A 8 10.98 9.86 -7.25
C GLU A 8 10.33 11.21 -6.95
N GLY A 9 11.12 12.16 -6.47
CA GLY A 9 10.63 13.47 -6.05
C GLY A 9 11.08 14.60 -6.96
N ALA A 10 10.42 15.76 -6.79
CA ALA A 10 10.77 16.98 -7.47
C ALA A 10 12.11 17.57 -7.01
N LEU A 11 12.62 17.14 -5.85
CA LEU A 11 13.91 17.48 -5.29
C LEU A 11 14.80 16.23 -5.23
N GLU A 12 16.05 16.34 -5.65
CA GLU A 12 17.04 15.25 -5.59
C GLU A 12 17.48 14.94 -4.14
N GLU A 13 17.24 15.86 -3.22
CA GLU A 13 17.72 15.83 -1.82
C GLU A 13 16.71 15.22 -0.84
N THR A 14 15.92 14.23 -1.26
CA THR A 14 14.87 13.61 -0.42
C THR A 14 15.35 12.91 0.86
N ARG A 15 16.66 12.87 1.13
CA ARG A 15 17.24 12.34 2.37
C ARG A 15 17.30 13.35 3.51
N LEU A 16 16.93 14.60 3.26
CA LEU A 16 16.90 15.67 4.26
C LEU A 16 15.65 15.54 5.13
N GLY A 17 15.74 15.88 6.40
CA GLY A 17 14.57 16.00 7.29
C GLY A 17 13.59 17.07 6.80
N ALA A 18 12.32 16.96 7.16
CA ALA A 18 11.24 17.83 6.67
C ALA A 18 11.55 19.34 6.80
N ALA A 19 12.18 19.76 7.89
CA ALA A 19 12.56 21.17 8.11
C ALA A 19 13.62 21.68 7.11
N ALA A 20 14.47 20.81 6.58
CA ALA A 20 15.50 21.17 5.61
C ALA A 20 14.97 21.22 4.16
N LEU A 21 13.73 20.80 3.93
CA LEU A 21 13.12 20.77 2.58
C LEU A 21 12.34 22.05 2.26
N GLU A 22 12.03 22.89 3.25
CA GLU A 22 11.19 24.08 3.06
C GLU A 22 11.79 25.05 2.04
N GLU A 23 13.01 25.51 2.25
CA GLU A 23 13.65 26.48 1.34
C GLU A 23 13.91 25.90 -0.07
N PRO A 24 14.38 24.65 -0.26
CA PRO A 24 14.46 24.02 -1.58
C PRO A 24 13.13 23.98 -2.32
N PHE A 25 12.00 23.68 -1.63
CA PHE A 25 10.68 23.72 -2.27
C PHE A 25 10.24 25.14 -2.63
N LEU A 26 10.46 26.13 -1.75
CA LEU A 26 10.16 27.53 -2.05
C LEU A 26 10.92 28.01 -3.29
N GLU A 27 12.19 27.69 -3.41
CA GLU A 27 12.99 28.02 -4.58
C GLU A 27 12.50 27.30 -5.85
N LEU A 28 12.16 26.02 -5.76
CA LEU A 28 11.58 25.26 -6.85
C LEU A 28 10.27 25.90 -7.36
N TRP A 29 9.39 26.34 -6.46
CA TRP A 29 8.13 27.00 -6.83
C TRP A 29 8.35 28.39 -7.40
N ARG A 30 9.26 29.20 -6.87
CA ARG A 30 9.63 30.50 -7.43
C ARG A 30 10.11 30.35 -8.88
N ARG A 31 10.96 29.37 -9.16
CA ARG A 31 11.47 29.10 -10.53
C ARG A 31 10.38 28.64 -11.49
N ASN A 32 9.34 27.98 -11.01
CA ASN A 32 8.26 27.45 -11.84
C ASN A 32 7.01 28.36 -11.90
N LEU A 33 6.96 29.46 -11.15
CA LEU A 33 5.78 30.30 -10.94
C LEU A 33 5.10 30.75 -12.23
N GLU A 34 5.86 31.27 -13.20
CA GLU A 34 5.31 31.74 -14.48
C GLU A 34 4.72 30.61 -15.32
N ARG A 35 5.30 29.42 -15.25
CA ARG A 35 4.77 28.23 -15.93
C ARG A 35 3.48 27.74 -15.27
N ASP A 36 3.47 27.74 -13.94
CA ASP A 36 2.32 27.29 -13.16
C ASP A 36 1.13 28.25 -13.33
N ARG A 37 1.37 29.57 -13.32
CA ARG A 37 0.35 30.57 -13.65
C ARG A 37 -0.29 30.36 -15.01
N ARG A 38 0.52 30.09 -16.05
CA ARG A 38 0.00 29.83 -17.41
C ARG A 38 -0.80 28.53 -17.50
N ARG A 39 -0.49 27.53 -16.67
CA ARG A 39 -1.17 26.24 -16.67
C ARG A 39 -2.36 26.18 -15.70
N GLY A 40 -2.47 27.09 -14.77
CA GLY A 40 -3.52 27.12 -13.76
C GLY A 40 -3.35 26.11 -12.62
N TYR A 41 -2.18 25.43 -12.53
CA TYR A 41 -1.87 24.48 -11.47
C TYR A 41 -0.37 24.36 -11.23
N THR A 42 0.03 23.95 -10.02
CA THR A 42 1.42 23.69 -9.63
C THR A 42 1.94 22.44 -10.33
N THR A 43 3.01 22.59 -11.12
CA THR A 43 3.57 21.51 -11.94
C THR A 43 4.68 20.71 -11.24
N ARG A 44 5.23 21.21 -10.13
CA ARG A 44 6.30 20.61 -9.34
C ARG A 44 5.99 20.69 -7.86
N GLY A 45 6.26 19.63 -7.10
CA GLY A 45 6.06 19.57 -5.66
C GLY A 45 5.66 18.18 -5.18
N PRO A 46 5.53 17.95 -3.86
CA PRO A 46 5.29 16.63 -3.26
C PRO A 46 4.04 15.89 -3.81
N HIS A 47 3.04 16.64 -4.29
CA HIS A 47 1.84 16.08 -4.93
C HIS A 47 2.09 15.46 -6.32
N ARG A 48 3.30 15.58 -6.85
CA ARG A 48 3.77 14.99 -8.12
C ARG A 48 4.84 13.93 -7.92
N ASP A 49 5.28 13.77 -6.69
CA ASP A 49 6.27 12.78 -6.35
C ASP A 49 5.65 11.37 -6.42
N ASP A 50 6.45 10.36 -6.70
CA ASP A 50 6.00 8.97 -6.85
C ASP A 50 6.97 8.03 -6.11
N LEU A 51 6.55 6.79 -5.93
CA LEU A 51 7.36 5.70 -5.43
C LEU A 51 7.59 4.71 -6.57
N ALA A 52 8.83 4.57 -7.00
CA ALA A 52 9.21 3.52 -7.92
C ALA A 52 9.46 2.22 -7.15
N LEU A 53 8.71 1.18 -7.49
CA LEU A 53 8.87 -0.15 -6.94
C LEU A 53 9.59 -1.03 -7.96
N ARG A 54 10.68 -1.67 -7.51
CA ARG A 54 11.43 -2.63 -8.32
C ARG A 54 11.49 -3.98 -7.64
N LEU A 55 11.24 -5.03 -8.41
CA LEU A 55 11.40 -6.41 -7.98
C LEU A 55 12.57 -7.01 -8.74
N ASP A 56 13.65 -7.38 -8.03
CA ASP A 56 14.91 -7.83 -8.63
C ASP A 56 15.41 -6.88 -9.75
N ASP A 57 15.40 -5.55 -9.47
CA ASP A 57 15.77 -4.44 -10.37
C ASP A 57 14.84 -4.21 -11.58
N VAL A 58 13.76 -4.96 -11.71
CA VAL A 58 12.75 -4.78 -12.76
C VAL A 58 11.61 -3.90 -12.24
N ASP A 59 11.18 -2.92 -13.03
CA ASP A 59 10.04 -2.05 -12.71
C ASP A 59 8.77 -2.87 -12.50
N LEU A 60 8.25 -2.86 -11.28
CA LEU A 60 7.11 -3.68 -10.87
C LEU A 60 5.82 -3.25 -11.57
N ARG A 61 5.62 -1.95 -11.82
CA ARG A 61 4.43 -1.44 -12.49
C ARG A 61 4.31 -1.92 -13.93
N ARG A 62 5.46 -2.08 -14.62
CA ARG A 62 5.49 -2.41 -16.05
C ARG A 62 5.61 -3.90 -16.35
N TYR A 63 6.34 -4.64 -15.51
CA TYR A 63 6.78 -5.99 -15.85
C TYR A 63 6.31 -7.07 -14.88
N ALA A 64 5.84 -6.70 -13.68
CA ALA A 64 5.34 -7.69 -12.75
C ALA A 64 3.96 -8.21 -13.15
N SER A 65 3.69 -9.48 -12.82
CA SER A 65 2.35 -10.05 -12.92
C SER A 65 1.38 -9.32 -11.99
N ARG A 66 0.07 -9.39 -12.26
CA ARG A 66 -0.96 -8.78 -11.40
C ARG A 66 -0.85 -9.28 -9.94
N GLY A 67 -0.62 -10.58 -9.73
CA GLY A 67 -0.42 -11.15 -8.41
C GLY A 67 0.82 -10.58 -7.71
N GLN A 68 1.93 -10.40 -8.42
CA GLN A 68 3.14 -9.77 -7.86
C GLN A 68 2.90 -8.30 -7.49
N GLN A 69 2.17 -7.54 -8.32
CA GLN A 69 1.81 -6.15 -8.02
C GLN A 69 0.95 -6.06 -6.76
N ARG A 70 -0.06 -6.92 -6.63
CA ARG A 70 -0.94 -6.99 -5.45
C ARG A 70 -0.17 -7.36 -4.19
N LEU A 71 0.66 -8.39 -4.27
CA LEU A 71 1.50 -8.80 -3.14
C LEU A 71 2.42 -7.66 -2.67
N ALA A 72 2.99 -6.91 -3.59
CA ALA A 72 3.81 -5.74 -3.26
C ALA A 72 3.00 -4.64 -2.56
N VAL A 73 1.77 -4.38 -3.01
CA VAL A 73 0.86 -3.42 -2.34
C VAL A 73 0.53 -3.88 -0.93
N VAL A 74 0.18 -5.17 -0.73
CA VAL A 74 -0.10 -5.71 0.61
C VAL A 74 1.14 -5.60 1.50
N ALA A 75 2.32 -5.92 1.00
CA ALA A 75 3.58 -5.79 1.75
C ALA A 75 3.86 -4.33 2.16
N LEU A 76 3.60 -3.36 1.28
CA LEU A 76 3.73 -1.93 1.59
C LEU A 76 2.74 -1.49 2.66
N ARG A 77 1.47 -1.91 2.56
CA ARG A 77 0.44 -1.58 3.56
C ARG A 77 0.77 -2.20 4.92
N LEU A 78 1.31 -3.41 4.94
CA LEU A 78 1.77 -4.03 6.18
C LEU A 78 2.95 -3.26 6.80
N ALA A 79 3.92 -2.85 5.98
CA ALA A 79 5.04 -2.04 6.45
C ALA A 79 4.57 -0.66 6.99
N GLU A 80 3.58 -0.04 6.34
CA GLU A 80 2.93 1.19 6.82
C GLU A 80 2.24 0.95 8.17
N ALA A 81 1.47 -0.13 8.30
CA ALA A 81 0.82 -0.50 9.55
C ALA A 81 1.82 -0.71 10.70
N GLU A 82 2.92 -1.41 10.45
CA GLU A 82 4.01 -1.58 11.42
C GLU A 82 4.69 -0.24 11.79
N PHE A 83 4.92 0.61 10.81
CA PHE A 83 5.50 1.94 11.04
C PHE A 83 4.59 2.80 11.92
N LEU A 84 3.29 2.83 11.63
CA LEU A 84 2.29 3.54 12.41
C LEU A 84 2.22 3.00 13.85
N ALA A 85 2.17 1.68 14.00
CA ALA A 85 2.16 1.03 15.32
C ALA A 85 3.36 1.42 16.18
N ARG A 86 4.55 1.46 15.60
CA ARG A 86 5.77 1.91 16.30
C ARG A 86 5.73 3.37 16.73
N ARG A 87 5.07 4.24 15.95
CA ARG A 87 5.00 5.67 16.23
C ARG A 87 3.90 6.07 17.18
N THR A 88 2.75 5.40 17.10
CA THR A 88 1.54 5.76 17.86
C THR A 88 1.29 4.86 19.07
N GLY A 89 1.95 3.70 19.13
CA GLY A 89 1.68 2.66 20.11
C GLY A 89 0.37 1.89 19.85
N THR A 90 -0.34 2.18 18.76
CA THR A 90 -1.62 1.55 18.40
C THR A 90 -1.49 0.86 17.06
N ARG A 91 -1.85 -0.42 16.99
CA ARG A 91 -1.88 -1.16 15.72
C ARG A 91 -3.20 -0.87 14.99
N PRO A 92 -3.14 -0.53 13.69
CA PRO A 92 -4.34 -0.33 12.88
C PRO A 92 -5.05 -1.66 12.61
N VAL A 93 -6.35 -1.58 12.35
CA VAL A 93 -7.13 -2.68 11.77
C VAL A 93 -6.70 -2.86 10.32
N PHE A 94 -6.42 -4.08 9.92
CA PHE A 94 -6.01 -4.40 8.55
C PHE A 94 -7.20 -4.98 7.78
N LEU A 95 -7.54 -4.36 6.67
CA LEU A 95 -8.66 -4.74 5.83
C LEU A 95 -8.15 -5.22 4.48
N LEU A 96 -8.57 -6.39 4.03
CA LEU A 96 -8.31 -6.92 2.70
C LEU A 96 -9.63 -7.27 2.02
N ASP A 97 -9.91 -6.54 0.96
CA ASP A 97 -11.13 -6.74 0.18
C ASP A 97 -10.88 -7.72 -0.97
N ASP A 98 -11.80 -8.65 -1.16
CA ASP A 98 -11.83 -9.65 -2.23
C ASP A 98 -10.50 -10.44 -2.41
N VAL A 99 -9.94 -10.86 -1.29
CA VAL A 99 -8.60 -11.47 -1.22
C VAL A 99 -8.51 -12.76 -2.04
N ALA A 100 -9.55 -13.58 -2.01
CA ALA A 100 -9.54 -14.91 -2.65
C ALA A 100 -9.56 -14.83 -4.19
N SER A 101 -10.25 -13.84 -4.77
CA SER A 101 -10.27 -13.64 -6.22
C SER A 101 -8.96 -13.07 -6.78
N GLU A 102 -8.17 -12.46 -5.90
CA GLU A 102 -7.02 -11.66 -6.29
C GLU A 102 -5.67 -12.38 -6.13
N LEU A 103 -5.60 -13.37 -5.27
CA LEU A 103 -4.39 -14.13 -4.96
C LEU A 103 -4.61 -15.62 -5.24
N ASP A 104 -3.60 -16.29 -5.76
CA ASP A 104 -3.65 -17.75 -5.88
C ASP A 104 -3.53 -18.42 -4.50
N ASP A 105 -3.99 -19.68 -4.42
CA ASP A 105 -4.03 -20.46 -3.18
C ASP A 105 -2.65 -20.55 -2.50
N THR A 106 -1.58 -20.66 -3.29
CA THR A 106 -0.22 -20.78 -2.76
C THR A 106 0.22 -19.48 -2.08
N ILE A 107 -0.14 -18.34 -2.65
CA ILE A 107 0.16 -17.02 -2.07
C ILE A 107 -0.70 -16.79 -0.84
N SER A 108 -2.01 -17.08 -0.90
CA SER A 108 -2.94 -16.92 0.21
C SER A 108 -2.53 -17.75 1.42
N ALA A 109 -2.15 -19.01 1.22
CA ALA A 109 -1.69 -19.93 2.27
C ALA A 109 -0.43 -19.43 3.02
N ARG A 110 0.38 -18.59 2.38
CA ARG A 110 1.58 -18.00 2.98
C ARG A 110 1.33 -16.61 3.56
N LEU A 111 0.50 -15.82 2.90
CA LEU A 111 0.24 -14.43 3.27
C LEU A 111 -0.63 -14.32 4.52
N LEU A 112 -1.72 -15.09 4.60
CA LEU A 112 -2.68 -14.96 5.70
C LEU A 112 -2.06 -15.25 7.07
N PRO A 113 -1.30 -16.35 7.28
CA PRO A 113 -0.60 -16.57 8.54
C PRO A 113 0.41 -15.46 8.86
N ALA A 114 1.11 -14.95 7.85
CA ALA A 114 2.08 -13.88 8.05
C ALA A 114 1.42 -12.54 8.44
N LEU A 115 0.18 -12.29 8.01
CA LEU A 115 -0.61 -11.14 8.44
C LEU A 115 -1.11 -11.32 9.87
N ASP A 116 -1.65 -12.49 10.23
CA ASP A 116 -2.14 -12.79 11.58
C ASP A 116 -1.08 -12.57 12.67
N GLU A 117 0.17 -12.88 12.38
CA GLU A 117 1.29 -12.64 13.30
C GLU A 117 1.63 -11.16 13.50
N ARG A 118 1.26 -10.29 12.58
CA ARG A 118 1.70 -8.89 12.52
C ARG A 118 0.63 -7.87 12.82
N VAL A 119 -0.65 -8.25 12.76
CA VAL A 119 -1.77 -7.34 13.00
C VAL A 119 -2.63 -7.85 14.16
N ASP A 120 -3.25 -6.92 14.91
CA ASP A 120 -4.12 -7.30 16.04
C ASP A 120 -5.53 -7.66 15.54
N GLN A 121 -5.97 -7.09 14.43
CA GLN A 121 -7.25 -7.38 13.82
C GLN A 121 -7.13 -7.39 12.30
N LEU A 122 -7.54 -8.49 11.69
CA LEU A 122 -7.61 -8.69 10.25
C LEU A 122 -9.06 -8.94 9.85
N ILE A 123 -9.57 -8.14 8.93
CA ILE A 123 -10.90 -8.33 8.33
C ILE A 123 -10.70 -8.63 6.85
N LEU A 124 -11.27 -9.74 6.41
CA LEU A 124 -11.19 -10.22 5.03
C LEU A 124 -12.57 -10.24 4.42
N THR A 125 -12.70 -9.88 3.16
CA THR A 125 -13.90 -10.15 2.39
C THR A 125 -13.63 -11.15 1.26
N CYS A 126 -14.61 -11.97 0.95
CA CYS A 126 -14.56 -12.91 -0.16
C CYS A 126 -15.98 -13.28 -0.61
N LEU A 127 -16.09 -13.95 -1.74
CA LEU A 127 -17.34 -14.57 -2.14
C LEU A 127 -17.58 -15.87 -1.34
N PRO A 128 -18.84 -16.30 -1.13
CA PRO A 128 -19.14 -17.49 -0.34
C PRO A 128 -18.43 -18.78 -0.80
N GLN A 129 -18.24 -18.96 -2.11
CA GLN A 129 -17.54 -20.12 -2.67
C GLN A 129 -16.04 -20.15 -2.37
N ASP A 130 -15.44 -19.01 -1.99
CA ASP A 130 -14.01 -18.87 -1.76
C ASP A 130 -13.65 -18.90 -0.28
N LEU A 131 -14.65 -19.05 0.60
CA LEU A 131 -14.48 -19.01 2.05
C LEU A 131 -13.47 -20.05 2.56
N ASP A 132 -13.51 -21.26 2.00
CA ASP A 132 -12.62 -22.36 2.38
C ASP A 132 -11.13 -22.03 2.12
N GLN A 133 -10.84 -21.19 1.14
CA GLN A 133 -9.48 -20.76 0.79
C GLN A 133 -8.86 -19.82 1.84
N LEU A 134 -9.71 -19.14 2.62
CA LEU A 134 -9.25 -18.18 3.64
C LEU A 134 -8.86 -18.82 4.98
N GLY A 135 -9.02 -20.13 5.08
CA GLY A 135 -8.58 -20.93 6.22
C GLY A 135 -9.67 -21.28 7.20
N VAL A 136 -9.67 -22.53 7.60
CA VAL A 136 -10.60 -23.10 8.62
C VAL A 136 -10.30 -22.49 9.97
N GLY A 137 -11.36 -22.09 10.71
CA GLY A 137 -11.26 -21.66 12.11
C GLY A 137 -11.27 -20.15 12.34
N ARG A 138 -11.46 -19.34 11.32
CA ARG A 138 -11.75 -17.91 11.47
C ARG A 138 -13.25 -17.69 11.68
N PRO A 139 -13.66 -16.74 12.57
CA PRO A 139 -15.06 -16.31 12.59
C PRO A 139 -15.47 -15.77 11.21
N ALA A 140 -16.56 -16.29 10.67
CA ALA A 140 -17.08 -15.89 9.37
C ALA A 140 -18.51 -15.36 9.50
N PHE A 141 -18.84 -14.36 8.69
CA PHE A 141 -20.15 -13.73 8.67
C PHE A 141 -20.64 -13.61 7.23
N GLY A 142 -21.85 -14.07 6.98
CA GLY A 142 -22.55 -13.83 5.72
C GLY A 142 -23.21 -12.45 5.75
N VAL A 143 -23.06 -11.68 4.67
CA VAL A 143 -23.70 -10.37 4.50
C VAL A 143 -24.60 -10.43 3.27
N GLY A 144 -25.91 -10.24 3.48
CA GLY A 144 -26.87 -10.29 2.40
C GLY A 144 -28.25 -9.76 2.82
N GLY A 145 -29.03 -9.23 1.88
CA GLY A 145 -30.38 -8.74 2.15
C GLY A 145 -30.49 -7.67 3.23
N GLY A 146 -29.39 -6.96 3.54
CA GLY A 146 -29.34 -5.98 4.64
C GLY A 146 -29.11 -6.60 6.03
N ALA A 147 -28.81 -7.89 6.12
CA ALA A 147 -28.52 -8.60 7.37
C ALA A 147 -27.08 -9.12 7.42
N VAL A 148 -26.60 -9.35 8.62
CA VAL A 148 -25.30 -9.99 8.91
C VAL A 148 -25.58 -11.22 9.77
N GLU A 149 -25.13 -12.39 9.34
CA GLU A 149 -25.36 -13.67 10.00
C GLU A 149 -24.02 -14.38 10.22
N ALA A 150 -23.83 -15.01 11.38
CA ALA A 150 -22.66 -15.84 11.63
C ALA A 150 -22.77 -17.15 10.81
N LEU A 151 -21.64 -17.59 10.21
CA LEU A 151 -21.55 -18.81 9.42
C LEU A 151 -20.91 -19.94 10.22
#